data_d16d94af18b76874106bb22390d25160
#
_entry.id   d16d94af18b76874106bb22390d25160
#
_cell.length_a   1.000
_cell.length_b   1.000
_cell.length_c   1.000
_cell.angle_alpha   90.00
_cell.angle_beta   90.00
_cell.angle_gamma   90.00
#
_symmetry.space_group_name_H-M   'P 1'
#
loop_
_entity.id
_entity.type
_entity.pdbx_description
1 polymer ?
#
loop_
_entity_poly.entity_id
_entity_poly.type
_entity_poly.pdbx_seq_one_letter_code
_entity_poly.pdbx_strand_id
1 'polypeptide(L)'
;MLHGWRCENLEKMSFADSSIDLHVTQDVLEHIFDPAATFKEVARTLRPGGMHICTVPLVNKERPTEVCAKLKPDGTIEHLREPEYHGNPVSDQGSLVTHLWGYDICEFIFRSSGLFTEMVYLDILEHGIRAEYIEVLVTRKPAAELHGRV
;
A
#
# COMPACT_ATOMS: atom_id res chain seq x y z
N MET A 1 -17.79 11.71 1.42
CA MET A 1 -17.03 12.34 2.53
C MET A 1 -17.52 11.73 3.82
N LEU A 2 -16.63 11.24 4.66
CA LEU A 2 -16.96 10.69 5.98
C LEU A 2 -16.52 11.71 7.04
N HIS A 3 -17.44 12.14 7.92
CA HIS A 3 -17.17 13.15 8.96
C HIS A 3 -16.49 14.46 8.46
N GLY A 4 -16.75 14.89 7.24
CA GLY A 4 -16.12 16.06 6.62
C GLY A 4 -14.76 15.80 5.95
N TRP A 5 -14.21 14.60 6.07
CA TRP A 5 -12.98 14.20 5.41
C TRP A 5 -13.24 13.67 4.00
N ARG A 6 -12.33 13.96 3.09
CA ARG A 6 -12.36 13.39 1.75
C ARG A 6 -11.96 11.92 1.84
N CYS A 7 -12.77 11.04 1.23
CA CYS A 7 -12.47 9.62 1.11
C CYS A 7 -12.10 9.31 -0.35
N GLU A 8 -11.05 8.54 -0.53
CA GLU A 8 -10.57 8.10 -1.85
C GLU A 8 -10.55 6.57 -1.90
N ASN A 9 -10.88 6.02 -3.07
CA ASN A 9 -10.59 4.63 -3.36
C ASN A 9 -9.17 4.55 -3.91
N LEU A 10 -8.26 3.87 -3.21
CA LEU A 10 -6.86 3.74 -3.62
C LEU A 10 -6.69 3.01 -4.95
N GLU A 11 -7.62 2.13 -5.33
CA GLU A 11 -7.61 1.41 -6.60
C GLU A 11 -8.02 2.32 -7.79
N LYS A 12 -8.64 3.47 -7.51
CA LYS A 12 -9.08 4.45 -8.51
C LYS A 12 -9.19 5.83 -7.86
N MET A 13 -8.09 6.52 -7.69
CA MET A 13 -8.06 7.83 -7.05
C MET A 13 -8.59 8.93 -7.98
N SER A 14 -9.29 9.90 -7.41
CA SER A 14 -9.80 11.06 -8.14
C SER A 14 -8.77 12.20 -8.28
N PHE A 15 -7.54 12.01 -7.82
CA PHE A 15 -6.44 12.96 -8.01
C PHE A 15 -5.94 12.98 -9.45
N ALA A 16 -5.52 14.17 -9.92
CA ALA A 16 -4.87 14.31 -11.21
C ALA A 16 -3.50 13.61 -11.25
N ASP A 17 -3.02 13.31 -12.45
CA ASP A 17 -1.67 12.80 -12.65
C ASP A 17 -0.63 13.77 -12.10
N SER A 18 0.42 13.25 -11.48
CA SER A 18 1.55 14.04 -10.99
C SER A 18 1.12 15.23 -10.11
N SER A 19 0.16 15.02 -9.19
CA SER A 19 -0.40 16.07 -8.34
C SER A 19 -0.01 15.96 -6.86
N ILE A 20 0.55 14.81 -6.44
CA ILE A 20 0.85 14.50 -5.04
C ILE A 20 2.36 14.40 -4.85
N ASP A 21 2.88 15.04 -3.82
CA ASP A 21 4.31 14.97 -3.45
C ASP A 21 4.59 13.78 -2.54
N LEU A 22 3.65 13.47 -1.64
CA LEU A 22 3.77 12.41 -0.65
C LEU A 22 2.45 11.70 -0.44
N HIS A 23 2.44 10.39 -0.67
CA HIS A 23 1.42 9.49 -0.12
C HIS A 23 1.92 8.85 1.18
N VAL A 24 1.06 8.75 2.17
CA VAL A 24 1.31 7.96 3.38
C VAL A 24 0.11 7.04 3.56
N THR A 25 0.37 5.74 3.66
CA THR A 25 -0.65 4.74 4.01
C THR A 25 -0.14 3.88 5.16
N GLN A 26 -1.01 3.58 6.10
CA GLN A 26 -0.69 2.77 7.27
C GLN A 26 -1.75 1.70 7.44
N ASP A 27 -1.32 0.43 7.40
CA ASP A 27 -2.16 -0.74 7.65
C ASP A 27 -3.46 -0.71 6.81
N VAL A 28 -3.29 -0.56 5.48
CA VAL A 28 -4.37 -0.45 4.50
C VAL A 28 -4.23 -1.52 3.41
N LEU A 29 -2.98 -1.83 2.99
CA LEU A 29 -2.73 -2.65 1.80
C LEU A 29 -3.16 -4.11 1.96
N GLU A 30 -3.23 -4.60 3.19
CA GLU A 30 -3.74 -5.93 3.52
C GLU A 30 -5.26 -6.06 3.37
N HIS A 31 -5.97 -4.94 3.16
CA HIS A 31 -7.43 -4.88 3.01
C HIS A 31 -7.88 -4.56 1.57
N ILE A 32 -6.94 -4.32 0.66
CA ILE A 32 -7.21 -3.95 -0.72
C ILE A 32 -7.43 -5.21 -1.57
N PHE A 33 -8.47 -5.23 -2.42
CA PHE A 33 -8.73 -6.34 -3.33
C PHE A 33 -7.86 -6.33 -4.58
N ASP A 34 -7.56 -5.12 -5.13
CA ASP A 34 -6.65 -4.95 -6.26
C ASP A 34 -5.46 -4.05 -5.90
N PRO A 35 -4.46 -4.60 -5.20
CA PRO A 35 -3.27 -3.83 -4.85
C PRO A 35 -2.44 -3.43 -6.09
N ALA A 36 -2.55 -4.15 -7.21
CA ALA A 36 -1.86 -3.74 -8.44
C ALA A 36 -2.46 -2.45 -9.01
N ALA A 37 -3.78 -2.29 -9.00
CA ALA A 37 -4.43 -1.03 -9.35
C ALA A 37 -4.02 0.09 -8.39
N THR A 38 -3.97 -0.20 -7.08
CA THR A 38 -3.53 0.77 -6.07
C THR A 38 -2.13 1.30 -6.36
N PHE A 39 -1.14 0.43 -6.61
CA PHE A 39 0.22 0.89 -6.87
C PHE A 39 0.37 1.61 -8.22
N LYS A 40 -0.43 1.26 -9.23
CA LYS A 40 -0.52 2.04 -10.48
C LYS A 40 -1.05 3.46 -10.22
N GLU A 41 -2.09 3.60 -9.42
CA GLU A 41 -2.68 4.88 -9.05
C GLU A 41 -1.70 5.73 -8.22
N VAL A 42 -1.01 5.12 -7.25
CA VAL A 42 0.07 5.79 -6.51
C VAL A 42 1.14 6.32 -7.48
N ALA A 43 1.62 5.49 -8.40
CA ALA A 43 2.62 5.90 -9.38
C ALA A 43 2.10 7.01 -10.32
N ARG A 44 0.83 6.94 -10.74
CA ARG A 44 0.21 7.95 -11.60
C ARG A 44 0.11 9.30 -10.92
N THR A 45 -0.36 9.30 -9.69
CA THR A 45 -0.66 10.53 -8.93
C THR A 45 0.58 11.20 -8.33
N LEU A 46 1.64 10.44 -8.03
CA LEU A 46 2.91 11.00 -7.56
C LEU A 46 3.55 11.90 -8.61
N ARG A 47 4.03 13.07 -8.17
CA ARG A 47 4.92 13.92 -8.97
C ARG A 47 6.28 13.27 -9.18
N PRO A 48 7.00 13.60 -10.25
CA PRO A 48 8.42 13.28 -10.34
C PRO A 48 9.17 13.77 -9.09
N GLY A 49 9.96 12.89 -8.46
CA GLY A 49 10.61 13.15 -7.18
C GLY A 49 9.74 12.90 -5.94
N GLY A 50 8.44 12.65 -6.11
CA GLY A 50 7.52 12.32 -5.03
C GLY A 50 7.73 10.91 -4.47
N MET A 51 7.12 10.62 -3.33
CA MET A 51 7.28 9.33 -2.67
C MET A 51 5.98 8.81 -2.05
N HIS A 52 5.90 7.49 -1.92
CA HIS A 52 4.92 6.80 -1.11
C HIS A 52 5.64 6.12 0.06
N ILE A 53 5.21 6.42 1.27
CA ILE A 53 5.67 5.77 2.50
C ILE A 53 4.51 4.96 3.03
N CYS A 54 4.72 3.68 3.25
CA CYS A 54 3.65 2.83 3.77
C CYS A 54 4.16 1.81 4.79
N THR A 55 3.28 1.47 5.72
CA THR A 55 3.39 0.29 6.56
C THR A 55 2.29 -0.69 6.21
N VAL A 56 2.60 -1.96 6.35
CA VAL A 56 1.68 -3.08 6.24
C VAL A 56 2.28 -4.25 7.03
N PRO A 57 1.49 -5.01 7.79
CA PRO A 57 2.01 -6.18 8.48
C PRO A 57 2.60 -7.21 7.50
N LEU A 58 3.92 -7.40 7.53
CA LEU A 58 4.61 -8.38 6.68
C LEU A 58 4.63 -9.75 7.38
N VAL A 59 3.45 -10.31 7.65
CA VAL A 59 3.28 -11.51 8.47
C VAL A 59 3.92 -12.76 7.85
N ASN A 60 4.01 -12.82 6.51
CA ASN A 60 4.62 -13.94 5.82
C ASN A 60 6.16 -13.85 5.75
N LYS A 61 6.74 -12.65 5.92
CA LYS A 61 8.20 -12.42 5.86
C LYS A 61 8.83 -13.04 4.60
N GLU A 62 9.70 -14.04 4.75
CA GLU A 62 10.36 -14.73 3.62
C GLU A 62 9.44 -15.65 2.82
N ARG A 63 8.25 -15.98 3.34
CA ARG A 63 7.25 -16.74 2.57
C ARG A 63 6.58 -15.83 1.54
N PRO A 64 6.14 -16.37 0.40
CA PRO A 64 5.38 -15.58 -0.58
C PRO A 64 4.13 -14.96 0.02
N THR A 65 3.76 -13.79 -0.50
CA THR A 65 2.47 -13.18 -0.22
C THR A 65 1.33 -14.14 -0.55
N GLU A 66 0.38 -14.28 0.38
CA GLU A 66 -0.82 -15.10 0.23
C GLU A 66 -2.05 -14.25 -0.02
N VAL A 67 -2.82 -14.59 -1.04
CA VAL A 67 -4.13 -13.97 -1.29
C VAL A 67 -5.19 -14.72 -0.48
N CYS A 68 -5.86 -14.02 0.42
CA CYS A 68 -6.84 -14.59 1.35
C CYS A 68 -8.28 -14.46 0.85
N ALA A 69 -8.57 -13.41 0.07
CA ALA A 69 -9.90 -13.17 -0.49
C ALA A 69 -9.80 -12.45 -1.84
N LYS A 70 -10.81 -12.66 -2.68
CA LYS A 70 -10.95 -12.01 -4.00
C LYS A 70 -12.34 -11.40 -4.15
N LEU A 71 -12.40 -10.25 -4.79
CA LEU A 71 -13.65 -9.66 -5.22
C LEU A 71 -14.02 -10.21 -6.60
N LYS A 72 -15.17 -10.86 -6.72
CA LYS A 72 -15.69 -11.37 -8.01
C LYS A 72 -16.33 -10.26 -8.82
N PRO A 73 -16.49 -10.45 -10.15
CA PRO A 73 -17.13 -9.46 -11.03
C PRO A 73 -18.59 -9.14 -10.64
N ASP A 74 -19.26 -10.07 -9.97
CA ASP A 74 -20.65 -9.89 -9.48
C ASP A 74 -20.71 -9.12 -8.14
N GLY A 75 -19.55 -8.70 -7.59
CA GLY A 75 -19.43 -8.00 -6.33
C GLY A 75 -19.41 -8.90 -5.09
N THR A 76 -19.48 -10.22 -5.25
CA THR A 76 -19.35 -11.15 -4.13
C THR A 76 -17.89 -11.38 -3.76
N ILE A 77 -17.63 -11.67 -2.48
CA ILE A 77 -16.28 -11.97 -1.97
C ILE A 77 -16.09 -13.49 -1.96
N GLU A 78 -15.02 -13.94 -2.60
CA GLU A 78 -14.54 -15.31 -2.52
C GLU A 78 -13.44 -15.40 -1.47
N HIS A 79 -13.72 -16.15 -0.40
CA HIS A 79 -12.72 -16.44 0.63
C HIS A 79 -11.88 -17.65 0.21
N LEU A 80 -10.56 -17.48 0.13
CA LEU A 80 -9.61 -18.54 -0.22
C LEU A 80 -9.06 -19.25 1.02
N ARG A 81 -9.35 -18.68 2.21
CA ARG A 81 -9.07 -19.23 3.53
C ARG A 81 -10.13 -18.78 4.53
N GLU A 82 -10.04 -19.24 5.77
CA GLU A 82 -10.88 -18.74 6.86
C GLU A 82 -10.77 -17.21 6.95
N PRO A 83 -11.89 -16.46 6.92
CA PRO A 83 -11.86 -15.00 6.95
C PRO A 83 -11.27 -14.45 8.24
N GLU A 84 -10.37 -13.49 8.11
CA GLU A 84 -9.79 -12.73 9.21
C GLU A 84 -10.17 -11.26 9.07
N TYR A 85 -10.49 -10.61 10.20
CA TYR A 85 -10.90 -9.21 10.22
C TYR A 85 -10.09 -8.43 11.24
N HIS A 86 -9.55 -7.29 10.82
CA HIS A 86 -8.91 -6.33 11.73
C HIS A 86 -9.92 -5.31 12.24
N GLY A 87 -9.66 -4.74 13.43
CA GLY A 87 -10.50 -3.66 13.97
C GLY A 87 -10.52 -2.44 13.03
N ASN A 88 -11.69 -1.80 12.93
CA ASN A 88 -11.91 -0.68 12.03
C ASN A 88 -12.70 0.41 12.77
N PRO A 89 -12.19 1.66 12.86
CA PRO A 89 -12.88 2.74 13.57
C PRO A 89 -14.17 3.22 12.87
N VAL A 90 -14.43 2.74 11.65
CA VAL A 90 -15.56 3.16 10.81
C VAL A 90 -16.70 2.14 10.84
N SER A 91 -16.40 0.87 11.16
CA SER A 91 -17.37 -0.23 11.11
C SER A 91 -17.12 -1.24 12.21
N ASP A 92 -18.16 -1.66 12.91
CA ASP A 92 -18.10 -2.73 13.91
C ASP A 92 -17.81 -4.12 13.29
N GLN A 93 -17.94 -4.26 11.98
CA GLN A 93 -17.64 -5.50 11.26
C GLN A 93 -16.13 -5.70 11.03
N GLY A 94 -15.33 -4.66 11.22
CA GLY A 94 -13.91 -4.68 10.93
C GLY A 94 -13.60 -4.57 9.41
N SER A 95 -12.32 -4.73 9.08
CA SER A 95 -11.80 -4.76 7.72
C SER A 95 -11.29 -6.16 7.39
N LEU A 96 -11.80 -6.78 6.32
CA LEU A 96 -11.39 -8.10 5.87
C LEU A 96 -9.91 -8.07 5.43
N VAL A 97 -9.13 -9.05 5.90
CA VAL A 97 -7.77 -9.29 5.40
C VAL A 97 -7.85 -9.99 4.05
N THR A 98 -7.37 -9.33 3.01
CA THR A 98 -7.35 -9.84 1.64
C THR A 98 -5.99 -10.44 1.26
N HIS A 99 -4.91 -9.95 1.88
CA HIS A 99 -3.54 -10.36 1.61
C HIS A 99 -2.74 -10.50 2.91
N LEU A 100 -1.97 -11.59 3.02
CA LEU A 100 -0.89 -11.73 3.99
C LEU A 100 0.43 -11.49 3.27
N TRP A 101 0.98 -10.29 3.44
CA TRP A 101 2.16 -9.85 2.73
C TRP A 101 3.44 -10.51 3.23
N GLY A 102 4.32 -10.86 2.27
CA GLY A 102 5.71 -11.22 2.49
C GLY A 102 6.66 -10.14 1.97
N TYR A 103 7.97 -10.40 2.06
CA TYR A 103 9.00 -9.46 1.56
C TYR A 103 9.00 -9.32 0.03
N ASP A 104 8.29 -10.20 -0.67
CA ASP A 104 8.02 -10.12 -2.11
C ASP A 104 7.12 -8.93 -2.50
N ILE A 105 6.55 -8.22 -1.53
CA ILE A 105 5.79 -6.98 -1.75
C ILE A 105 6.60 -5.94 -2.54
N CYS A 106 7.91 -5.82 -2.30
CA CYS A 106 8.76 -4.88 -3.04
C CYS A 106 8.81 -5.22 -4.54
N GLU A 107 8.94 -6.50 -4.88
CA GLU A 107 8.86 -6.96 -6.27
C GLU A 107 7.46 -6.75 -6.85
N PHE A 108 6.42 -7.03 -6.07
CA PHE A 108 5.03 -6.79 -6.47
C PHE A 108 4.78 -5.32 -6.82
N ILE A 109 5.26 -4.38 -5.98
CA ILE A 109 5.15 -2.95 -6.23
C ILE A 109 5.86 -2.58 -7.54
N PHE A 110 7.09 -3.06 -7.74
CA PHE A 110 7.84 -2.80 -8.96
C PHE A 110 7.11 -3.31 -10.21
N ARG A 111 6.63 -4.54 -10.18
CA ARG A 111 5.88 -5.15 -11.31
C ARG A 111 4.58 -4.40 -11.62
N SER A 112 3.93 -3.85 -10.61
CA SER A 112 2.65 -3.15 -10.76
C SER A 112 2.80 -1.70 -11.19
N SER A 113 3.82 -1.01 -10.69
CA SER A 113 3.97 0.45 -10.83
C SER A 113 5.20 0.89 -11.64
N GLY A 114 6.19 0.01 -11.82
CA GLY A 114 7.50 0.35 -12.36
C GLY A 114 8.41 1.11 -11.38
N LEU A 115 7.98 1.31 -10.14
CA LEU A 115 8.73 2.07 -9.13
C LEU A 115 9.48 1.13 -8.18
N PHE A 116 10.74 1.46 -7.88
CA PHE A 116 11.51 0.74 -6.87
C PHE A 116 11.09 1.13 -5.47
N THR A 117 11.06 0.12 -4.59
CA THR A 117 10.70 0.26 -3.19
C THR A 117 11.86 -0.20 -2.32
N GLU A 118 12.26 0.64 -1.38
CA GLU A 118 13.20 0.33 -0.32
C GLU A 118 12.42 -0.14 0.91
N MET A 119 12.88 -1.21 1.55
CA MET A 119 12.35 -1.66 2.84
C MET A 119 13.32 -1.19 3.94
N VAL A 120 12.81 -0.33 4.82
CA VAL A 120 13.55 0.27 5.92
C VAL A 120 13.10 -0.36 7.23
N TYR A 121 14.03 -0.88 8.00
CA TYR A 121 13.76 -1.42 9.35
C TYR A 121 13.97 -0.34 10.40
N LEU A 122 12.92 0.02 11.12
CA LEU A 122 12.95 1.06 12.15
C LEU A 122 12.89 0.43 13.55
N ASP A 123 14.03 -0.07 14.05
CA ASP A 123 14.17 -0.50 15.45
C ASP A 123 15.03 0.53 16.21
N ILE A 124 14.39 1.58 16.75
CA ILE A 124 15.06 2.72 17.38
C ILE A 124 14.56 2.83 18.82
N LEU A 125 15.15 2.02 19.72
CA LEU A 125 14.72 1.90 21.11
C LEU A 125 14.77 3.24 21.87
N GLU A 126 15.74 4.11 21.58
CA GLU A 126 15.84 5.44 22.20
C GLU A 126 14.63 6.35 21.91
N HIS A 127 13.90 6.09 20.82
CA HIS A 127 12.66 6.77 20.46
C HIS A 127 11.41 5.92 20.78
N GLY A 128 11.58 4.79 21.46
CA GLY A 128 10.49 3.89 21.80
C GLY A 128 9.93 3.12 20.59
N ILE A 129 10.65 3.10 19.46
CA ILE A 129 10.24 2.41 18.24
C ILE A 129 10.81 1.00 18.28
N ARG A 130 9.97 0.05 18.69
CA ARG A 130 10.25 -1.38 18.67
C ARG A 130 8.94 -2.16 18.61
N ALA A 131 8.76 -2.98 17.59
CA ALA A 131 7.59 -3.81 17.40
C ALA A 131 7.94 -5.09 16.63
N GLU A 132 6.99 -5.97 16.45
CA GLU A 132 7.14 -7.17 15.61
C GLU A 132 7.21 -6.81 14.12
N TYR A 133 6.39 -5.85 13.69
CA TYR A 133 6.35 -5.32 12.32
C TYR A 133 6.92 -3.89 12.35
N ILE A 134 8.17 -3.77 11.96
CA ILE A 134 8.94 -2.51 12.00
C ILE A 134 9.38 -2.06 10.61
N GLU A 135 8.94 -2.80 9.59
CA GLU A 135 9.26 -2.51 8.21
C GLU A 135 8.45 -1.31 7.71
N VAL A 136 9.14 -0.34 7.15
CA VAL A 136 8.57 0.80 6.43
C VAL A 136 8.98 0.70 4.97
N LEU A 137 8.01 0.70 4.09
CA LEU A 137 8.23 0.66 2.64
C LEU A 137 8.29 2.08 2.10
N VAL A 138 9.35 2.40 1.38
CA VAL A 138 9.57 3.73 0.78
C VAL A 138 9.71 3.55 -0.73
N THR A 139 8.67 3.92 -1.46
CA THR A 139 8.65 3.91 -2.93
C THR A 139 8.89 5.32 -3.45
N ARG A 140 9.86 5.50 -4.36
CA ARG A 140 10.19 6.81 -4.91
C ARG A 140 9.92 6.86 -6.41
N LYS A 141 9.21 7.90 -6.86
CA LYS A 141 9.11 8.18 -8.29
C LYS A 141 10.35 8.96 -8.72
N PRO A 142 11.10 8.51 -9.74
CA PRO A 142 12.28 9.23 -10.22
C PRO A 142 11.96 10.70 -10.49
N ALA A 143 12.89 11.58 -10.19
CA ALA A 143 12.79 12.98 -10.60
C ALA A 143 12.76 13.07 -12.15
N ALA A 144 12.08 14.06 -12.69
CA ALA A 144 12.19 14.33 -14.11
C ALA A 144 13.65 14.63 -14.45
N GLU A 145 14.20 13.95 -15.47
CA GLU A 145 15.53 14.30 -15.96
C GLU A 145 15.49 15.76 -16.43
N LEU A 146 16.33 16.60 -15.84
CA LEU A 146 16.63 17.90 -16.40
C LEU A 146 17.41 17.63 -17.68
N HIS A 147 16.70 17.53 -18.81
CA HIS A 147 17.37 17.57 -20.11
C HIS A 147 18.05 18.92 -20.19
N GLY A 148 19.33 18.92 -19.80
CA GLY A 148 20.20 20.07 -19.96
C GLY A 148 20.15 20.48 -21.45
N ARG A 149 19.70 21.71 -21.71
CA ARG A 149 19.98 22.33 -22.99
C ARG A 149 21.50 22.46 -23.07
N VAL A 150 22.12 21.61 -23.91
CA VAL A 150 23.48 21.82 -24.40
C VAL A 150 23.42 22.93 -25.45
#